data_686572a20114040a552cfc92612d81fe
#
_entry.id   686572a20114040a552cfc92612d81fe
#
_cell.length_a   1.000
_cell.length_b   1.000
_cell.length_c   1.000
_cell.angle_alpha   90.00
_cell.angle_beta   90.00
_cell.angle_gamma   90.00
#
_symmetry.space_group_name_H-M   'P 1'
#
loop_
_entity.id
_entity.type
_entity.pdbx_description
1 polymer ?
#
loop_
_entity_poly.entity_id
_entity_poly.type
_entity_poly.pdbx_seq_one_letter_code
_entity_poly.pdbx_strand_id
1 'polypeptide(L)'
;MVEYIDSYFLDFYKDVKPLPEATINTESPAWAVDRLSILALKIYHMQEEVNRPDATPEHRAKCQEKLNVLLEQKKDLSTALNQLLDDIAAGRKYMKVYKQMKMYNDEELNPILRKK
;
A
#
# COMPACT_ATOMS: atom_id res chain seq x y z
N MET A 1 7.11 -2.40 9.22
CA MET A 1 6.77 -1.07 8.68
C MET A 1 5.28 -0.79 8.71
N VAL A 2 4.46 -1.67 8.18
CA VAL A 2 2.99 -1.48 8.16
C VAL A 2 2.42 -1.31 9.58
N GLU A 3 2.82 -2.16 10.52
CA GLU A 3 2.35 -2.08 11.90
C GLU A 3 2.75 -0.77 12.58
N TYR A 4 3.94 -0.27 12.28
CA TYR A 4 4.42 1.00 12.82
C TYR A 4 3.58 2.17 12.30
N ILE A 5 3.31 2.20 11.00
CA ILE A 5 2.49 3.24 10.38
C ILE A 5 1.05 3.16 10.89
N ASP A 6 0.50 1.95 11.02
CA ASP A 6 -0.83 1.75 11.58
C ASP A 6 -0.93 2.29 13.01
N SER A 7 0.07 2.02 13.84
CA SER A 7 0.11 2.54 15.22
C SER A 7 0.15 4.06 15.23
N TYR A 8 0.90 4.67 14.32
CA TYR A 8 0.95 6.13 14.18
C TYR A 8 -0.43 6.71 13.86
N PHE A 9 -1.14 6.14 12.89
CA PHE A 9 -2.44 6.64 12.50
C PHE A 9 -3.51 6.39 13.57
N LEU A 10 -3.45 5.25 14.26
CA LEU A 10 -4.35 4.98 15.38
C LEU A 10 -4.19 6.03 16.46
N ASP A 11 -2.97 6.40 16.81
CA ASP A 11 -2.70 7.45 17.79
C ASP A 11 -3.15 8.83 17.29
N PHE A 12 -2.84 9.14 16.02
CA PHE A 12 -3.20 10.42 15.41
C PHE A 12 -4.71 10.66 15.38
N TYR A 13 -5.48 9.60 15.09
CA TYR A 13 -6.94 9.70 14.98
C TYR A 13 -7.69 9.19 16.21
N LYS A 14 -7.02 8.99 17.34
CA LYS A 14 -7.62 8.41 18.55
C LYS A 14 -8.84 9.18 19.07
N ASP A 15 -8.88 10.50 18.85
CA ASP A 15 -9.96 11.36 19.33
C ASP A 15 -11.10 11.50 18.32
N VAL A 16 -10.94 10.92 17.12
CA VAL A 16 -11.99 10.95 16.10
C VAL A 16 -12.99 9.84 16.39
N LYS A 17 -14.25 10.23 16.56
CA LYS A 17 -15.34 9.25 16.74
C LYS A 17 -16.00 9.00 15.39
N PRO A 18 -16.06 7.75 14.93
CA PRO A 18 -16.76 7.44 13.69
C PRO A 18 -18.22 7.84 13.76
N LEU A 19 -18.77 8.34 12.65
CA LEU A 19 -20.20 8.60 12.53
C LEU A 19 -20.96 7.28 12.61
N PRO A 20 -22.25 7.29 13.05
CA PRO A 20 -23.02 6.05 13.13
C PRO A 20 -23.10 5.26 11.83
N GLU A 21 -23.08 5.97 10.69
CA GLU A 21 -23.09 5.38 9.35
C GLU A 21 -21.71 5.12 8.77
N ALA A 22 -20.65 5.28 9.55
CA ALA A 22 -19.27 5.07 9.07
C ALA A 22 -19.07 3.64 8.58
N THR A 23 -18.43 3.52 7.43
CA THR A 23 -18.09 2.22 6.85
C THR A 23 -16.68 1.80 7.24
N ILE A 24 -16.49 0.48 7.40
CA ILE A 24 -15.15 -0.05 7.63
C ILE A 24 -14.38 -0.07 6.31
N ASN A 25 -13.12 0.32 6.37
CA ASN A 25 -12.24 0.21 5.21
C ASN A 25 -11.57 -1.16 5.19
N THR A 26 -11.36 -1.71 4.00
CA THR A 26 -10.74 -3.04 3.83
C THR A 26 -9.25 -3.04 4.18
N GLU A 27 -8.60 -1.90 4.03
CA GLU A 27 -7.17 -1.76 4.30
C GLU A 27 -6.93 -0.52 5.15
N SER A 28 -5.88 -0.56 5.96
CA SER A 28 -5.42 0.63 6.66
C SER A 28 -4.62 1.53 5.73
N PRO A 29 -4.43 2.83 6.06
CA PRO A 29 -3.56 3.70 5.28
C PRO A 29 -2.14 3.17 5.10
N ALA A 30 -1.63 2.39 6.05
CA ALA A 30 -0.30 1.79 5.96
C ALA A 30 -0.16 0.84 4.77
N TRP A 31 -1.19 0.08 4.43
CA TRP A 31 -1.16 -0.79 3.24
C TRP A 31 -1.07 0.03 1.96
N ALA A 32 -1.75 1.16 1.90
CA ALA A 32 -1.65 2.07 0.75
C ALA A 32 -0.25 2.67 0.64
N VAL A 33 0.36 3.06 1.75
CA VAL A 33 1.74 3.56 1.79
C VAL A 33 2.72 2.48 1.32
N ASP A 34 2.52 1.23 1.76
CA ASP A 34 3.34 0.10 1.33
C ASP A 34 3.25 -0.11 -0.18
N ARG A 35 2.06 -0.07 -0.76
CA ARG A 35 1.87 -0.16 -2.21
C ARG A 35 2.54 0.99 -2.95
N LEU A 36 2.47 2.21 -2.41
CA LEU A 36 3.15 3.36 -3.01
C LEU A 36 4.67 3.18 -3.02
N SER A 37 5.25 2.60 -1.98
CA SER A 37 6.70 2.35 -1.93
C SER A 37 7.13 1.33 -2.99
N ILE A 38 6.35 0.27 -3.19
CA ILE A 38 6.60 -0.72 -4.23
C ILE A 38 6.48 -0.08 -5.62
N LEU A 39 5.46 0.73 -5.81
CA LEU A 39 5.23 1.43 -7.07
C LEU A 39 6.36 2.41 -7.39
N ALA A 40 6.86 3.14 -6.40
CA ALA A 40 7.99 4.04 -6.56
C ALA A 40 9.25 3.30 -7.05
N LEU A 41 9.50 2.11 -6.51
CA LEU A 41 10.61 1.27 -6.94
C LEU A 41 10.46 0.82 -8.40
N LYS A 42 9.26 0.42 -8.79
CA LYS A 42 8.97 0.05 -10.19
C LYS A 42 9.17 1.22 -11.13
N ILE A 43 8.72 2.41 -10.74
CA ILE A 43 8.90 3.64 -11.52
C ILE A 43 10.38 3.91 -11.71
N TYR A 44 11.18 3.83 -10.66
CA TYR A 44 12.62 4.04 -10.71
C TYR A 44 13.28 3.09 -11.72
N HIS A 45 12.97 1.80 -11.64
CA HIS A 45 13.54 0.81 -12.56
C HIS A 45 13.10 1.05 -14.01
N MET A 46 11.85 1.44 -14.25
CA MET A 46 11.39 1.76 -15.59
C MET A 46 12.07 3.00 -16.16
N GLN A 47 12.30 4.02 -15.33
CA GLN A 47 13.04 5.21 -15.76
C GLN A 47 14.47 4.87 -16.16
N GLU A 48 15.12 3.97 -15.44
CA GLU A 48 16.47 3.50 -15.83
C GLU A 48 16.42 2.80 -17.19
N GLU A 49 15.44 1.94 -17.44
CA GLU A 49 15.31 1.24 -18.72
C GLU A 49 15.03 2.21 -19.88
N VAL A 50 14.19 3.21 -19.68
CA VAL A 50 13.89 4.23 -20.69
C VAL A 50 15.14 5.02 -21.05
N ASN A 51 16.00 5.29 -20.09
CA ASN A 51 17.21 6.10 -20.27
C ASN A 51 18.45 5.27 -20.60
N ARG A 52 18.33 3.96 -20.70
CA ARG A 52 19.47 3.07 -20.94
C ARG A 52 20.06 3.29 -22.34
N PRO A 53 21.36 3.68 -22.47
CA PRO A 53 21.92 4.06 -23.76
C PRO A 53 22.07 2.90 -24.74
N ASP A 54 22.21 1.67 -24.25
CA ASP A 54 22.38 0.47 -25.07
C ASP A 54 21.05 -0.23 -25.45
N ALA A 55 19.92 0.31 -25.02
CA ALA A 55 18.63 -0.24 -25.36
C ALA A 55 18.19 0.16 -26.77
N THR A 56 17.45 -0.73 -27.43
CA THR A 56 16.88 -0.42 -28.74
C THR A 56 15.76 0.63 -28.60
N PRO A 57 15.49 1.43 -29.67
CA PRO A 57 14.38 2.38 -29.61
C PRO A 57 13.04 1.71 -29.33
N GLU A 58 12.81 0.48 -29.84
CA GLU A 58 11.58 -0.28 -29.61
C GLU A 58 11.43 -0.64 -28.12
N HIS A 59 12.52 -1.09 -27.49
CA HIS A 59 12.51 -1.42 -26.06
C HIS A 59 12.22 -0.17 -25.23
N ARG A 60 12.85 0.96 -25.57
CA ARG A 60 12.63 2.23 -24.87
C ARG A 60 11.18 2.68 -24.99
N ALA A 61 10.56 2.53 -26.16
CA ALA A 61 9.18 2.91 -26.38
C ALA A 61 8.23 2.07 -25.52
N LYS A 62 8.45 0.74 -25.46
CA LYS A 62 7.66 -0.14 -24.60
C LYS A 62 7.81 0.21 -23.12
N CYS A 63 9.03 0.49 -22.69
CA CYS A 63 9.29 0.88 -21.29
C CYS A 63 8.65 2.22 -20.98
N GLN A 64 8.64 3.16 -21.94
CA GLN A 64 7.98 4.45 -21.72
C GLN A 64 6.47 4.28 -21.55
N GLU A 65 5.83 3.40 -22.31
CA GLU A 65 4.40 3.11 -22.15
C GLU A 65 4.12 2.56 -20.76
N LYS A 66 4.94 1.61 -20.30
CA LYS A 66 4.81 1.05 -18.95
C LYS A 66 5.03 2.10 -17.87
N LEU A 67 6.02 2.97 -18.08
CA LEU A 67 6.29 4.07 -17.14
C LEU A 67 5.09 5.01 -17.04
N ASN A 68 4.46 5.35 -18.16
CA ASN A 68 3.29 6.23 -18.17
C ASN A 68 2.13 5.62 -17.36
N VAL A 69 1.89 4.31 -17.49
CA VAL A 69 0.87 3.62 -16.71
C VAL A 69 1.21 3.65 -15.22
N LEU A 70 2.47 3.39 -14.87
CA LEU A 70 2.90 3.41 -13.48
C LEU A 70 2.76 4.81 -12.85
N LEU A 71 3.05 5.86 -13.61
CA LEU A 71 2.88 7.23 -13.13
C LEU A 71 1.41 7.58 -12.91
N GLU A 72 0.53 7.11 -13.78
CA GLU A 72 -0.91 7.28 -13.61
C GLU A 72 -1.41 6.53 -12.36
N GLN A 73 -0.96 5.29 -12.18
CA GLN A 73 -1.29 4.51 -10.97
C GLN A 73 -0.82 5.22 -9.71
N LYS A 74 0.37 5.81 -9.72
CA LYS A 74 0.89 6.57 -8.58
C LYS A 74 -0.01 7.76 -8.25
N LYS A 75 -0.45 8.49 -9.27
CA LYS A 75 -1.36 9.62 -9.10
C LYS A 75 -2.68 9.17 -8.49
N ASP A 76 -3.26 8.11 -9.04
CA ASP A 76 -4.56 7.60 -8.59
C ASP A 76 -4.47 7.07 -7.15
N LEU A 77 -3.44 6.31 -6.84
CA LEU A 77 -3.25 5.75 -5.52
C LEU A 77 -2.99 6.84 -4.47
N SER A 78 -2.21 7.86 -4.83
CA SER A 78 -1.96 9.00 -3.95
C SER A 78 -3.25 9.78 -3.67
N THR A 79 -4.06 10.00 -4.69
CA THR A 79 -5.36 10.66 -4.56
C THR A 79 -6.29 9.84 -3.66
N ALA A 80 -6.36 8.54 -3.89
CA ALA A 80 -7.20 7.65 -3.09
C ALA A 80 -6.76 7.61 -1.62
N LEU A 81 -5.46 7.63 -1.36
CA LEU A 81 -4.95 7.67 0.00
C LEU A 81 -5.33 8.96 0.71
N ASN A 82 -5.21 10.12 0.03
CA ASN A 82 -5.63 11.39 0.59
C ASN A 82 -7.12 11.42 0.89
N GLN A 83 -7.94 10.87 0.00
CA GLN A 83 -9.38 10.75 0.24
C GLN A 83 -9.68 9.85 1.44
N LEU A 84 -8.96 8.74 1.58
CA LEU A 84 -9.13 7.85 2.72
C LEU A 84 -8.79 8.55 4.04
N LEU A 85 -7.69 9.28 4.08
CA LEU A 85 -7.29 10.01 5.29
C LEU A 85 -8.31 11.10 5.64
N ASP A 86 -8.84 11.80 4.64
CA ASP A 86 -9.90 12.79 4.87
C ASP A 86 -11.18 12.12 5.40
N ASP A 87 -11.55 10.97 4.86
CA ASP A 87 -12.72 10.22 5.31
C ASP A 87 -12.57 9.74 6.75
N ILE A 88 -11.38 9.27 7.12
CA ILE A 88 -11.11 8.85 8.51
C ILE A 88 -11.18 10.06 9.45
N ALA A 89 -10.55 11.17 9.07
CA ALA A 89 -10.54 12.38 9.88
C ALA A 89 -11.96 12.94 10.09
N ALA A 90 -12.82 12.82 9.08
CA ALA A 90 -14.22 13.26 9.16
C ALA A 90 -15.15 12.23 9.82
N GLY A 91 -14.67 11.05 10.14
CA GLY A 91 -15.46 9.98 10.74
C GLY A 91 -16.36 9.23 9.76
N ARG A 92 -16.17 9.42 8.46
CA ARG A 92 -16.95 8.70 7.44
C ARG A 92 -16.53 7.26 7.26
N LYS A 93 -15.26 6.97 7.53
CA LYS A 93 -14.70 5.61 7.51
C LYS A 93 -13.87 5.39 8.76
N TYR A 94 -13.70 4.14 9.13
CA TYR A 94 -12.81 3.77 10.20
C TYR A 94 -11.91 2.63 9.75
N MET A 95 -10.74 2.53 10.36
CA MET A 95 -9.78 1.48 10.07
C MET A 95 -9.66 0.54 11.27
N LYS A 96 -9.52 -0.74 10.97
CA LYS A 96 -9.13 -1.74 11.95
C LYS A 96 -7.72 -2.20 11.65
N VAL A 97 -6.95 -2.43 12.69
CA VAL A 97 -5.57 -2.86 12.57
C VAL A 97 -5.43 -4.23 13.22
N TYR A 98 -4.83 -5.14 12.47
CA TYR A 98 -4.56 -6.48 12.95
C TYR A 98 -3.06 -6.72 12.88
N LYS A 99 -2.52 -7.37 13.90
CA LYS A 99 -1.14 -7.81 13.85
C LYS A 99 -0.99 -8.86 12.75
N GLN A 100 0.12 -8.76 12.02
CA GLN A 100 0.46 -9.80 11.05
C GLN A 100 0.75 -11.10 11.79
N MET A 101 0.05 -12.14 11.38
CA MET A 101 0.24 -13.46 11.97
C MET A 101 1.07 -14.31 11.02
N LYS A 102 2.29 -14.65 11.45
CA LYS A 102 3.18 -15.50 10.66
C LYS A 102 2.84 -16.96 10.91
N MET A 103 1.71 -17.38 10.37
CA MET A 103 1.16 -18.70 10.62
C MET A 103 2.06 -19.83 10.13
N TYR A 104 2.88 -19.57 9.15
CA TYR A 104 3.78 -20.58 8.58
C TYR A 104 4.87 -21.03 9.55
N ASN A 105 5.24 -20.18 10.50
CA ASN A 105 6.29 -20.46 11.46
C ASN A 105 5.74 -20.92 12.82
N ASP A 106 4.43 -21.02 12.96
CA ASP A 106 3.79 -21.46 14.19
C ASP A 106 3.43 -22.94 14.08
N GLU A 107 4.06 -23.77 14.90
CA GLU A 107 3.84 -25.22 14.91
C GLU A 107 2.38 -25.60 15.17
N GLU A 108 1.68 -24.83 15.99
CA GLU A 108 0.28 -25.12 16.29
C GLU A 108 -0.65 -24.81 15.14
N LEU A 109 -0.32 -23.79 14.33
CA LEU A 109 -1.15 -23.33 13.22
C LEU A 109 -0.77 -23.96 11.88
N ASN A 110 0.45 -24.48 11.75
CA ASN A 110 0.92 -25.10 10.53
C ASN A 110 1.01 -26.62 10.72
N PRO A 111 0.14 -27.40 10.07
CA PRO A 111 0.14 -28.86 10.24
C PRO A 111 1.47 -29.54 9.90
N ILE A 112 2.24 -28.97 8.95
CA ILE A 112 3.54 -29.53 8.56
C ILE A 112 4.53 -29.42 9.71
N LEU A 113 4.60 -28.28 10.39
CA LEU A 113 5.49 -28.06 11.52
C LEU A 113 5.05 -28.83 12.76
N ARG A 114 3.75 -29.03 12.90
CA ARG A 114 3.17 -29.74 14.03
C ARG A 114 3.32 -31.25 13.95
N LYS A 115 3.70 -31.77 12.80
CA LYS A 115 3.87 -33.19 12.55
C LYS A 115 4.99 -33.78 13.41
N LYS A 116 4.68 -34.82 14.08
CA LYS A 116 5.61 -35.53 14.96
C LYS A 116 5.72 -36.99 14.56
#